data_f2da63bd98abe33d299373978f08ccef
#
_entry.id   f2da63bd98abe33d299373978f08ccef
#
_cell.length_a   1.000
_cell.length_b   1.000
_cell.length_c   1.000
_cell.angle_alpha   90.00
_cell.angle_beta   90.00
_cell.angle_gamma   90.00
#
_symmetry.space_group_name_H-M   'P 1'
#
loop_
_entity.id
_entity.type
_entity.pdbx_description
1 polymer ?
#
loop_
_entity_poly.entity_id
_entity_poly.type
_entity_poly.pdbx_seq_one_letter_code
_entity_poly.pdbx_strand_id
1 'polypeptide(L)'
;MLYQYTQTQLSLFEGIYYVVVPKDHPLRQMLELCDFSKIYDELKDKYCPDNGAGAISPVLLFKYLILKAMYHLSDVDVVERSKYDMSFKMFLGYRPEDEVIHPSTLSKFRTQRLKDVNILDLLLNESVNIAKANGIIKDEVDTIIDSMHIGARHNQKTPEMIIAELARNVRRSVYNSGDAEKWKKRFPAKADKKGLDALIQYCYQLIDIIKNDESLKFQAKVHENLNLLAEVLAEAEQPETEEHTYLTPMDPDASIGSKSAYNPFYGYKDHYLLTLNRIIIAAVFTAGHINDGGQLPLLVKKAQNNGLSIHSVIGDMAYASKTLSLQMRKASNWLAN
;
A
#
# COMPACT_ATOMS: atom_id res chain seq x y z
N MET A 1 -4.66 25.17 -1.89
CA MET A 1 -3.82 26.04 -1.05
C MET A 1 -3.74 25.45 0.34
N LEU A 2 -2.52 25.11 0.81
CA LEU A 2 -2.30 24.66 2.19
C LEU A 2 -2.14 25.89 3.08
N TYR A 3 -3.01 26.00 4.09
CA TYR A 3 -2.78 26.97 5.16
C TYR A 3 -1.99 26.27 6.28
N GLN A 4 -0.94 26.93 6.80
CA GLN A 4 -0.41 26.52 8.09
C GLN A 4 -1.55 26.70 9.10
N TYR A 5 -1.93 25.61 9.74
CA TYR A 5 -2.95 25.67 10.80
C TYR A 5 -2.34 26.41 12.00
N THR A 6 -2.55 27.71 12.07
CA THR A 6 -2.33 28.49 13.26
C THR A 6 -3.64 28.51 14.03
N GLN A 7 -3.65 27.85 15.17
CA GLN A 7 -4.79 27.88 16.09
C GLN A 7 -4.91 29.29 16.65
N THR A 8 -5.75 30.11 16.04
CA THR A 8 -5.85 31.55 16.35
C THR A 8 -6.97 31.87 17.35
N GLN A 9 -7.82 30.88 17.67
CA GLN A 9 -8.97 31.12 18.56
C GLN A 9 -9.08 29.97 19.55
N LEU A 10 -8.89 30.30 20.84
CA LEU A 10 -9.12 29.36 21.95
C LEU A 10 -10.63 29.04 22.03
N SER A 11 -10.98 27.77 22.02
CA SER A 11 -12.35 27.33 22.29
C SER A 11 -12.63 27.41 23.79
N LEU A 12 -13.80 27.89 24.15
CA LEU A 12 -14.29 27.86 25.54
C LEU A 12 -14.42 26.42 26.08
N PHE A 13 -14.55 25.45 25.17
CA PHE A 13 -14.74 24.02 25.48
C PHE A 13 -13.47 23.18 25.40
N GLU A 14 -12.33 23.76 25.03
CA GLU A 14 -11.07 23.02 24.86
C GLU A 14 -10.66 22.28 26.15
N GLY A 15 -10.93 22.87 27.29
CA GLY A 15 -10.70 22.27 28.61
C GLY A 15 -11.43 20.94 28.84
N ILE A 16 -12.52 20.66 28.12
CA ILE A 16 -13.31 19.44 28.29
C ILE A 16 -12.48 18.17 27.98
N TYR A 17 -11.53 18.26 27.05
CA TYR A 17 -10.65 17.14 26.72
C TYR A 17 -9.80 16.69 27.91
N TYR A 18 -9.38 17.63 28.77
CA TYR A 18 -8.61 17.30 29.97
C TYR A 18 -9.44 16.62 31.04
N VAL A 19 -10.75 16.85 31.02
CA VAL A 19 -11.70 16.26 31.97
C VAL A 19 -12.19 14.90 31.50
N VAL A 20 -12.52 14.78 30.21
CA VAL A 20 -13.22 13.61 29.65
C VAL A 20 -12.25 12.52 29.17
N VAL A 21 -11.08 12.90 28.60
CA VAL A 21 -10.11 11.94 28.09
C VAL A 21 -9.01 11.71 29.13
N PRO A 22 -8.85 10.49 29.68
CA PRO A 22 -7.85 10.19 30.68
C PRO A 22 -6.42 10.48 30.21
N LYS A 23 -5.51 10.78 31.15
CA LYS A 23 -4.10 11.08 30.83
C LYS A 23 -3.36 9.88 30.24
N ASP A 24 -3.70 8.68 30.64
CA ASP A 24 -3.15 7.40 30.19
C ASP A 24 -3.84 6.87 28.91
N HIS A 25 -4.75 7.64 28.31
CA HIS A 25 -5.42 7.23 27.08
C HIS A 25 -4.41 7.12 25.91
N PRO A 26 -4.39 5.99 25.14
CA PRO A 26 -3.40 5.75 24.10
C PRO A 26 -3.25 6.86 23.06
N LEU A 27 -4.36 7.49 22.64
CA LEU A 27 -4.32 8.59 21.68
C LEU A 27 -3.69 9.86 22.25
N ARG A 28 -3.78 10.08 23.56
CA ARG A 28 -3.10 11.20 24.23
C ARG A 28 -1.59 10.94 24.28
N GLN A 29 -1.19 9.75 24.71
CA GLN A 29 0.22 9.35 24.72
C GLN A 29 0.85 9.43 23.33
N MET A 30 0.10 9.04 22.29
CA MET A 30 0.57 9.15 20.90
C MET A 30 0.77 10.62 20.47
N LEU A 31 -0.09 11.56 20.89
CA LEU A 31 0.10 12.99 20.62
C LEU A 31 1.35 13.56 21.30
N GLU A 32 1.68 13.05 22.49
CA GLU A 32 2.85 13.48 23.25
C GLU A 32 4.16 12.91 22.70
N LEU A 33 4.12 11.70 22.15
CA LEU A 33 5.31 10.98 21.68
C LEU A 33 5.62 11.23 20.19
N CYS A 34 4.61 11.41 19.33
CA CYS A 34 4.78 11.45 17.88
C CYS A 34 4.83 12.89 17.36
N ASP A 35 5.87 13.20 16.61
CA ASP A 35 5.97 14.44 15.84
C ASP A 35 5.31 14.27 14.46
N PHE A 36 4.08 14.75 14.32
CA PHE A 36 3.35 14.72 13.06
C PHE A 36 3.77 15.80 12.05
N SER A 37 4.67 16.73 12.41
CA SER A 37 5.12 17.77 11.47
C SER A 37 5.84 17.19 10.25
N LYS A 38 6.53 16.08 10.41
CA LYS A 38 7.22 15.36 9.32
C LYS A 38 6.27 14.92 8.20
N ILE A 39 5.01 14.58 8.55
CA ILE A 39 3.97 14.26 7.55
C ILE A 39 3.60 15.48 6.73
N TYR A 40 3.56 16.66 7.36
CA TYR A 40 3.32 17.89 6.64
C TYR A 40 4.45 18.18 5.63
N ASP A 41 5.70 18.07 6.06
CA ASP A 41 6.86 18.33 5.24
C ASP A 41 6.95 17.39 4.04
N GLU A 42 6.66 16.11 4.22
CA GLU A 42 6.65 15.12 3.14
C GLU A 42 5.54 15.34 2.11
N LEU A 43 4.39 15.87 2.55
CA LEU A 43 3.22 15.99 1.70
C LEU A 43 2.93 17.39 1.17
N LYS A 44 3.56 18.45 1.70
CA LYS A 44 3.26 19.84 1.32
C LYS A 44 3.40 20.09 -0.19
N ASP A 45 4.41 19.49 -0.84
CA ASP A 45 4.69 19.67 -2.26
C ASP A 45 3.67 18.96 -3.18
N LYS A 46 2.83 18.08 -2.61
CA LYS A 46 1.69 17.48 -3.32
C LYS A 46 0.47 18.41 -3.40
N TYR A 47 0.54 19.60 -2.82
CA TYR A 47 -0.53 20.59 -2.81
C TYR A 47 -0.12 21.84 -3.57
N CYS A 48 -1.08 22.47 -4.27
CA CYS A 48 -0.81 23.74 -4.93
C CYS A 48 -0.64 24.87 -3.89
N PRO A 49 0.44 25.66 -3.92
CA PRO A 49 0.67 26.72 -2.95
C PRO A 49 -0.28 27.90 -3.11
N ASP A 50 -0.65 28.25 -4.37
CA ASP A 50 -1.21 29.56 -4.69
C ASP A 50 -2.63 29.52 -5.28
N ASN A 51 -3.19 28.34 -5.59
CA ASN A 51 -4.45 28.23 -6.31
C ASN A 51 -5.40 27.20 -5.70
N GLY A 52 -6.70 27.50 -5.74
CA GLY A 52 -7.79 26.62 -5.30
C GLY A 52 -8.35 26.94 -3.91
N ALA A 53 -9.38 26.21 -3.52
CA ALA A 53 -9.96 26.27 -2.19
C ALA A 53 -8.98 25.83 -1.10
N GLY A 54 -9.17 26.30 0.13
CA GLY A 54 -8.38 25.87 1.29
C GLY A 54 -8.36 24.35 1.42
N ALA A 55 -7.17 23.78 1.46
CA ALA A 55 -7.01 22.35 1.59
C ALA A 55 -7.05 21.92 3.06
N ILE A 56 -7.67 20.78 3.32
CA ILE A 56 -7.62 20.13 4.62
C ILE A 56 -6.18 19.69 4.88
N SER A 57 -5.69 19.92 6.11
CA SER A 57 -4.32 19.58 6.49
C SER A 57 -4.00 18.11 6.22
N PRO A 58 -2.85 17.80 5.57
CA PRO A 58 -2.41 16.42 5.38
C PRO A 58 -2.18 15.69 6.72
N VAL A 59 -1.74 16.39 7.75
CA VAL A 59 -1.57 15.85 9.10
C VAL A 59 -2.90 15.39 9.68
N LEU A 60 -3.95 16.19 9.53
CA LEU A 60 -5.29 15.81 9.97
C LEU A 60 -5.79 14.55 9.25
N LEU A 61 -5.68 14.53 7.92
CA LEU A 61 -6.12 13.39 7.11
C LEU A 61 -5.31 12.13 7.45
N PHE A 62 -4.03 12.28 7.71
CA PHE A 62 -3.17 11.18 8.13
C PHE A 62 -3.54 10.62 9.50
N LYS A 63 -3.85 11.48 10.47
CA LYS A 63 -4.38 11.06 11.78
C LYS A 63 -5.68 10.26 11.67
N TYR A 64 -6.56 10.60 10.72
CA TYR A 64 -7.73 9.77 10.41
C TYR A 64 -7.35 8.34 9.94
N LEU A 65 -6.31 8.21 9.12
CA LEU A 65 -5.84 6.88 8.68
C LEU A 65 -5.26 6.07 9.85
N ILE A 66 -4.58 6.71 10.79
CA ILE A 66 -4.12 6.06 12.04
C ILE A 66 -5.32 5.55 12.85
N LEU A 67 -6.31 6.39 13.11
CA LEU A 67 -7.52 5.98 13.83
C LEU A 67 -8.23 4.81 13.13
N LYS A 68 -8.35 4.90 11.81
CA LYS A 68 -8.93 3.83 11.00
C LYS A 68 -8.19 2.50 11.17
N ALA A 69 -6.86 2.53 11.15
CA ALA A 69 -6.02 1.34 11.32
C ALA A 69 -6.11 0.78 12.74
N MET A 70 -5.97 1.64 13.76
CA MET A 70 -5.98 1.23 15.17
C MET A 70 -7.30 0.61 15.62
N TYR A 71 -8.42 1.13 15.12
CA TYR A 71 -9.76 0.72 15.55
C TYR A 71 -10.48 -0.15 14.50
N HIS A 72 -9.80 -0.53 13.40
CA HIS A 72 -10.33 -1.37 12.31
C HIS A 72 -11.63 -0.81 11.71
N LEU A 73 -11.70 0.51 11.51
CA LEU A 73 -12.88 1.21 11.03
C LEU A 73 -12.88 1.40 9.51
N SER A 74 -14.07 1.53 8.91
CA SER A 74 -14.20 2.03 7.54
C SER A 74 -13.97 3.55 7.46
N ASP A 75 -13.88 4.12 6.26
CA ASP A 75 -13.79 5.59 6.09
C ASP A 75 -15.04 6.30 6.62
N VAL A 76 -16.19 5.66 6.48
CA VAL A 76 -17.46 6.21 6.98
C VAL A 76 -17.50 6.15 8.51
N ASP A 77 -17.17 4.98 9.08
CA ASP A 77 -17.27 4.77 10.53
C ASP A 77 -16.27 5.62 11.30
N VAL A 78 -15.04 5.81 10.82
CA VAL A 78 -14.06 6.67 11.51
C VAL A 78 -14.51 8.13 11.52
N VAL A 79 -15.12 8.62 10.45
CA VAL A 79 -15.64 9.99 10.39
C VAL A 79 -16.88 10.13 11.26
N GLU A 80 -17.83 9.19 11.20
CA GLU A 80 -19.02 9.21 12.06
C GLU A 80 -18.65 9.16 13.53
N ARG A 81 -17.75 8.28 13.94
CA ARG A 81 -17.27 8.20 15.32
C ARG A 81 -16.59 9.50 15.76
N SER A 82 -15.83 10.14 14.87
CA SER A 82 -15.16 11.41 15.17
C SER A 82 -16.11 12.57 15.47
N LYS A 83 -17.40 12.48 15.15
CA LYS A 83 -18.39 13.50 15.50
C LYS A 83 -18.66 13.56 17.00
N TYR A 84 -18.61 12.43 17.69
CA TYR A 84 -19.09 12.27 19.06
C TYR A 84 -18.02 11.79 20.04
N ASP A 85 -16.96 11.13 19.56
CA ASP A 85 -15.88 10.61 20.40
C ASP A 85 -14.88 11.72 20.70
N MET A 86 -14.84 12.17 21.97
CA MET A 86 -13.96 13.23 22.42
C MET A 86 -12.47 12.85 22.33
N SER A 87 -12.13 11.58 22.47
CA SER A 87 -10.74 11.11 22.29
C SER A 87 -10.30 11.21 20.83
N PHE A 88 -11.19 10.93 19.89
CA PHE A 88 -10.94 11.10 18.46
C PHE A 88 -10.82 12.58 18.09
N LYS A 89 -11.75 13.42 18.53
CA LYS A 89 -11.66 14.87 18.27
C LYS A 89 -10.37 15.47 18.82
N MET A 90 -10.00 15.13 20.05
CA MET A 90 -8.75 15.55 20.66
C MET A 90 -7.54 15.12 19.82
N PHE A 91 -7.47 13.84 19.43
CA PHE A 91 -6.35 13.31 18.63
C PHE A 91 -6.25 13.97 17.27
N LEU A 92 -7.37 14.24 16.62
CA LEU A 92 -7.44 14.91 15.33
C LEU A 92 -7.10 16.41 15.42
N GLY A 93 -7.17 17.01 16.61
CA GLY A 93 -6.94 18.43 16.83
C GLY A 93 -8.15 19.30 16.49
N TYR A 94 -9.35 18.73 16.49
CA TYR A 94 -10.60 19.48 16.42
C TYR A 94 -10.93 20.12 17.76
N ARG A 95 -11.68 21.22 17.72
CA ARG A 95 -12.39 21.70 18.89
C ARG A 95 -13.65 20.83 19.12
N PRO A 96 -14.18 20.74 20.35
CA PRO A 96 -15.37 19.93 20.60
C PRO A 96 -16.57 20.26 19.71
N GLU A 97 -16.73 21.51 19.32
CA GLU A 97 -17.80 22.04 18.47
C GLU A 97 -17.55 21.94 16.97
N ASP A 98 -16.31 21.64 16.55
CA ASP A 98 -15.97 21.60 15.11
C ASP A 98 -16.69 20.48 14.36
N GLU A 99 -17.07 20.79 13.13
CA GLU A 99 -17.54 19.80 12.17
C GLU A 99 -16.38 18.98 11.64
N VAL A 100 -16.64 17.68 11.40
CA VAL A 100 -15.65 16.75 10.86
C VAL A 100 -15.69 16.71 9.34
N ILE A 101 -14.67 16.12 8.74
CA ILE A 101 -14.57 15.99 7.27
C ILE A 101 -15.66 15.07 6.68
N HIS A 102 -15.84 15.14 5.35
CA HIS A 102 -16.64 14.14 4.63
C HIS A 102 -15.81 12.85 4.35
N PRO A 103 -16.36 11.64 4.49
CA PRO A 103 -15.62 10.38 4.31
C PRO A 103 -14.90 10.24 2.97
N SER A 104 -15.48 10.75 1.87
CA SER A 104 -14.85 10.71 0.55
C SER A 104 -13.51 11.45 0.47
N THR A 105 -13.25 12.36 1.42
CA THR A 105 -11.97 13.09 1.50
C THR A 105 -10.81 12.14 1.80
N LEU A 106 -11.03 11.11 2.63
CA LEU A 106 -10.00 10.11 2.95
C LEU A 106 -9.65 9.25 1.72
N SER A 107 -10.65 8.88 0.92
CA SER A 107 -10.40 8.16 -0.33
C SER A 107 -9.59 9.01 -1.32
N LYS A 108 -9.96 10.27 -1.52
CA LYS A 108 -9.21 11.22 -2.37
C LYS A 108 -7.78 11.44 -1.86
N PHE A 109 -7.61 11.54 -0.56
CA PHE A 109 -6.29 11.71 0.05
C PHE A 109 -5.37 10.54 -0.27
N ARG A 110 -5.84 9.29 -0.07
CA ARG A 110 -5.04 8.09 -0.41
C ARG A 110 -4.70 8.02 -1.90
N THR A 111 -5.67 8.23 -2.78
CA THR A 111 -5.47 8.05 -4.22
C THR A 111 -4.69 9.17 -4.90
N GLN A 112 -4.76 10.40 -4.38
CA GLN A 112 -4.17 11.57 -5.03
C GLN A 112 -2.92 12.11 -4.33
N ARG A 113 -2.81 11.97 -3.01
CA ARG A 113 -1.74 12.58 -2.22
C ARG A 113 -0.73 11.58 -1.68
N LEU A 114 -1.18 10.37 -1.31
CA LEU A 114 -0.29 9.32 -0.82
C LEU A 114 0.29 8.45 -1.94
N LYS A 115 -0.18 8.59 -3.17
CA LYS A 115 0.42 7.90 -4.31
C LYS A 115 1.90 8.30 -4.42
N ASP A 116 2.77 7.30 -4.59
CA ASP A 116 4.22 7.44 -4.73
C ASP A 116 4.94 8.02 -3.50
N VAL A 117 4.32 7.98 -2.32
CA VAL A 117 4.94 8.39 -1.04
C VAL A 117 5.13 7.17 -0.15
N ASN A 118 6.36 6.93 0.28
CA ASN A 118 6.67 5.80 1.16
C ASN A 118 6.43 6.16 2.63
N ILE A 119 5.14 6.33 2.98
CA ILE A 119 4.72 6.69 4.34
C ILE A 119 5.08 5.62 5.36
N LEU A 120 5.08 4.34 4.96
CA LEU A 120 5.44 3.25 5.87
C LEU A 120 6.86 3.41 6.40
N ASP A 121 7.84 3.65 5.52
CA ASP A 121 9.23 3.82 5.95
C ASP A 121 9.39 5.06 6.84
N LEU A 122 8.67 6.13 6.55
CA LEU A 122 8.66 7.33 7.38
C LEU A 122 8.11 7.06 8.79
N LEU A 123 7.01 6.33 8.89
CA LEU A 123 6.43 5.93 10.19
C LEU A 123 7.33 4.99 10.97
N LEU A 124 7.93 4.02 10.28
CA LEU A 124 8.87 3.08 10.92
C LEU A 124 10.11 3.82 11.44
N ASN A 125 10.65 4.75 10.66
CA ASN A 125 11.77 5.59 11.08
C ASN A 125 11.42 6.41 12.33
N GLU A 126 10.23 7.04 12.35
CA GLU A 126 9.77 7.79 13.52
C GLU A 126 9.59 6.88 14.75
N SER A 127 8.99 5.70 14.58
CA SER A 127 8.84 4.72 15.65
C SER A 127 10.19 4.27 16.23
N VAL A 128 11.18 4.05 15.37
CA VAL A 128 12.55 3.72 15.77
C VAL A 128 13.18 4.87 16.56
N ASN A 129 13.04 6.11 16.07
CA ASN A 129 13.59 7.29 16.75
C ASN A 129 12.97 7.48 18.14
N ILE A 130 11.65 7.33 18.27
CA ILE A 130 10.95 7.39 19.56
C ILE A 130 11.46 6.29 20.50
N ALA A 131 11.59 5.05 20.00
CA ALA A 131 12.05 3.92 20.80
C ALA A 131 13.51 4.11 21.27
N LYS A 132 14.39 4.68 20.44
CA LYS A 132 15.77 5.04 20.81
C LYS A 132 15.79 6.16 21.83
N ALA A 133 15.05 7.24 21.62
CA ALA A 133 15.00 8.38 22.54
C ALA A 133 14.51 8.00 23.94
N ASN A 134 13.64 6.99 24.04
CA ASN A 134 13.13 6.45 25.29
C ASN A 134 13.95 5.26 25.85
N GLY A 135 15.10 4.92 25.26
CA GLY A 135 15.97 3.86 25.70
C GLY A 135 15.39 2.43 25.55
N ILE A 136 14.33 2.27 24.77
CA ILE A 136 13.66 0.96 24.55
C ILE A 136 14.52 0.08 23.62
N ILE A 137 15.18 0.69 22.63
CA ILE A 137 16.12 0.01 21.73
C ILE A 137 17.47 0.74 21.73
N LYS A 138 18.53 -0.02 21.51
CA LYS A 138 19.90 0.47 21.37
C LYS A 138 20.23 0.70 19.88
N ASP A 139 21.38 1.31 19.61
CA ASP A 139 21.87 1.48 18.23
C ASP A 139 22.24 0.14 17.58
N GLU A 140 22.72 -0.83 18.36
CA GLU A 140 22.98 -2.19 17.93
C GLU A 140 21.92 -3.12 18.50
N VAL A 141 21.28 -3.92 17.61
CA VAL A 141 20.13 -4.75 17.93
C VAL A 141 20.25 -6.17 17.38
N ASP A 142 19.79 -7.12 18.19
CA ASP A 142 19.44 -8.46 17.71
C ASP A 142 18.02 -8.44 17.17
N THR A 143 17.80 -9.15 16.06
CA THR A 143 16.55 -9.05 15.33
C THR A 143 15.94 -10.40 15.02
N ILE A 144 14.62 -10.39 14.82
CA ILE A 144 13.82 -11.52 14.36
C ILE A 144 13.24 -11.12 13.00
N ILE A 145 13.33 -12.00 12.02
CA ILE A 145 12.65 -11.84 10.74
C ILE A 145 11.49 -12.83 10.64
N ASP A 146 10.36 -12.35 10.18
CA ASP A 146 9.17 -13.16 9.93
C ASP A 146 8.37 -12.61 8.77
N SER A 147 7.50 -13.44 8.19
CA SER A 147 6.57 -13.01 7.14
C SER A 147 5.12 -13.34 7.48
N MET A 148 4.23 -12.44 7.12
CA MET A 148 2.80 -12.61 7.28
C MET A 148 2.11 -12.56 5.90
N HIS A 149 1.13 -13.45 5.71
CA HIS A 149 0.36 -13.49 4.48
C HIS A 149 -0.86 -12.57 4.60
N ILE A 150 -1.04 -11.71 3.62
CA ILE A 150 -2.17 -10.79 3.53
C ILE A 150 -3.01 -11.21 2.33
N GLY A 151 -4.24 -11.66 2.57
CA GLY A 151 -5.17 -11.99 1.50
C GLY A 151 -5.56 -10.76 0.70
N ALA A 152 -5.57 -10.85 -0.63
CA ALA A 152 -6.13 -9.83 -1.48
C ALA A 152 -7.63 -9.65 -1.19
N ARG A 153 -8.14 -8.46 -1.41
CA ARG A 153 -9.55 -8.10 -1.16
C ARG A 153 -10.51 -8.84 -2.08
N HIS A 154 -10.01 -9.37 -3.19
CA HIS A 154 -10.78 -10.07 -4.21
C HIS A 154 -10.48 -11.57 -4.16
N ASN A 155 -11.49 -12.38 -4.45
CA ASN A 155 -11.33 -13.83 -4.55
C ASN A 155 -10.43 -14.18 -5.73
N GLN A 156 -9.68 -15.28 -5.57
CA GLN A 156 -8.91 -15.88 -6.64
C GLN A 156 -9.85 -16.25 -7.81
N LYS A 157 -9.46 -15.86 -9.03
CA LYS A 157 -10.16 -16.19 -10.27
C LYS A 157 -9.37 -17.23 -11.05
N THR A 158 -10.07 -18.03 -11.86
CA THR A 158 -9.37 -18.90 -12.81
C THR A 158 -8.71 -18.05 -13.93
N PRO A 159 -7.68 -18.58 -14.63
CA PRO A 159 -7.04 -17.87 -15.74
C PRO A 159 -8.05 -17.38 -16.79
N GLU A 160 -9.04 -18.21 -17.14
CA GLU A 160 -10.08 -17.83 -18.09
C GLU A 160 -10.91 -16.65 -17.58
N MET A 161 -11.24 -16.63 -16.29
CA MET A 161 -12.01 -15.53 -15.69
C MET A 161 -11.20 -14.22 -15.71
N ILE A 162 -9.90 -14.30 -15.45
CA ILE A 162 -8.99 -13.15 -15.46
C ILE A 162 -8.87 -12.59 -16.89
N ILE A 163 -8.55 -13.42 -17.85
CA ILE A 163 -8.38 -13.03 -19.27
C ILE A 163 -9.70 -12.47 -19.83
N ALA A 164 -10.84 -13.10 -19.54
CA ALA A 164 -12.16 -12.61 -19.99
C ALA A 164 -12.50 -11.24 -19.39
N GLU A 165 -12.11 -10.99 -18.14
CA GLU A 165 -12.33 -9.70 -17.48
C GLU A 165 -11.41 -8.61 -18.04
N LEU A 166 -10.13 -8.93 -18.28
CA LEU A 166 -9.19 -8.02 -18.93
C LEU A 166 -9.66 -7.64 -20.34
N ALA A 167 -10.07 -8.62 -21.15
CA ALA A 167 -10.64 -8.36 -22.46
C ALA A 167 -11.87 -7.47 -22.40
N ARG A 168 -12.72 -7.65 -21.37
CA ARG A 168 -13.90 -6.79 -21.16
C ARG A 168 -13.49 -5.37 -20.78
N ASN A 169 -12.46 -5.18 -19.97
CA ASN A 169 -11.95 -3.88 -19.58
C ASN A 169 -11.32 -3.14 -20.76
N VAL A 170 -10.57 -3.83 -21.60
CA VAL A 170 -10.04 -3.29 -22.86
C VAL A 170 -11.19 -2.80 -23.75
N ARG A 171 -12.22 -3.62 -23.99
CA ARG A 171 -13.39 -3.19 -24.78
C ARG A 171 -14.10 -1.99 -24.17
N ARG A 172 -14.29 -1.99 -22.85
CA ARG A 172 -14.93 -0.86 -22.14
C ARG A 172 -14.13 0.43 -22.28
N SER A 173 -12.80 0.37 -22.17
CA SER A 173 -11.95 1.55 -22.34
C SER A 173 -12.03 2.11 -23.75
N VAL A 174 -12.09 1.25 -24.77
CA VAL A 174 -12.29 1.66 -26.17
C VAL A 174 -13.68 2.26 -26.38
N TYR A 175 -14.74 1.67 -25.85
CA TYR A 175 -16.10 2.23 -25.96
C TYR A 175 -16.23 3.60 -25.29
N ASN A 176 -15.51 3.81 -24.22
CA ASN A 176 -15.51 5.09 -23.51
C ASN A 176 -14.65 6.16 -24.17
N SER A 177 -13.77 5.80 -25.12
CA SER A 177 -12.89 6.74 -25.82
C SER A 177 -13.48 7.35 -27.08
N GLY A 178 -14.64 6.87 -27.56
CA GLY A 178 -15.25 7.37 -28.79
C GLY A 178 -16.55 6.66 -29.20
N ASP A 179 -16.75 6.49 -30.50
CA ASP A 179 -17.96 5.90 -31.07
C ASP A 179 -18.09 4.40 -30.77
N ALA A 180 -18.82 4.07 -29.71
CA ALA A 180 -19.03 2.70 -29.25
C ALA A 180 -19.72 1.82 -30.32
N GLU A 181 -20.61 2.35 -31.17
CA GLU A 181 -21.31 1.59 -32.21
C GLU A 181 -20.37 1.15 -33.33
N LYS A 182 -19.43 2.03 -33.73
CA LYS A 182 -18.34 1.68 -34.67
C LYS A 182 -17.54 0.47 -34.14
N TRP A 183 -17.16 0.50 -32.88
CA TRP A 183 -16.33 -0.53 -32.26
C TRP A 183 -17.08 -1.85 -32.05
N LYS A 184 -18.37 -1.81 -31.69
CA LYS A 184 -19.18 -3.04 -31.56
C LYS A 184 -19.22 -3.85 -32.85
N LYS A 185 -19.20 -3.20 -34.01
CA LYS A 185 -19.21 -3.85 -35.35
C LYS A 185 -17.82 -4.39 -35.73
N ARG A 186 -16.74 -3.79 -35.25
CA ARG A 186 -15.34 -4.16 -35.57
C ARG A 186 -14.79 -5.27 -34.72
N PHE A 187 -15.24 -5.35 -33.47
CA PHE A 187 -14.72 -6.36 -32.55
C PHE A 187 -15.24 -7.76 -32.85
N PRO A 188 -14.38 -8.79 -32.70
CA PRO A 188 -14.79 -10.16 -32.90
C PRO A 188 -15.88 -10.59 -31.89
N ALA A 189 -16.64 -11.62 -32.22
CA ALA A 189 -17.61 -12.23 -31.32
C ALA A 189 -16.91 -12.79 -30.07
N LYS A 190 -17.52 -12.59 -28.91
CA LYS A 190 -16.94 -13.07 -27.63
C LYS A 190 -16.79 -14.59 -27.64
N ALA A 191 -15.64 -15.02 -27.09
CA ALA A 191 -15.30 -16.44 -26.99
C ALA A 191 -15.64 -17.05 -25.60
N ASP A 192 -16.48 -16.40 -24.79
CA ASP A 192 -16.72 -16.64 -23.37
C ASP A 192 -17.09 -18.10 -22.97
N LYS A 193 -17.32 -18.99 -23.94
CA LYS A 193 -17.74 -20.38 -23.69
C LYS A 193 -16.98 -21.45 -24.49
N LYS A 194 -15.84 -21.08 -25.09
CA LYS A 194 -15.09 -21.96 -25.99
C LYS A 194 -13.79 -22.53 -25.46
N GLY A 195 -13.50 -22.33 -24.15
CA GLY A 195 -12.25 -22.74 -23.51
C GLY A 195 -11.14 -21.69 -23.57
N LEU A 196 -10.05 -21.93 -22.86
CA LEU A 196 -8.93 -21.01 -22.69
C LEU A 196 -8.26 -20.65 -24.01
N ASP A 197 -7.96 -21.60 -24.88
CA ASP A 197 -7.28 -21.37 -26.15
C ASP A 197 -8.09 -20.45 -27.08
N ALA A 198 -9.40 -20.67 -27.18
CA ALA A 198 -10.28 -19.82 -27.99
C ALA A 198 -10.38 -18.41 -27.42
N LEU A 199 -10.32 -18.27 -26.11
CA LEU A 199 -10.30 -16.96 -25.43
C LEU A 199 -8.98 -16.23 -25.66
N ILE A 200 -7.85 -16.91 -25.62
CA ILE A 200 -6.52 -16.36 -25.94
C ILE A 200 -6.51 -15.85 -27.39
N GLN A 201 -6.95 -16.66 -28.36
CA GLN A 201 -7.02 -16.25 -29.76
C GLN A 201 -7.94 -15.03 -29.96
N TYR A 202 -9.08 -15.00 -29.29
CA TYR A 202 -9.95 -13.85 -29.29
C TYR A 202 -9.26 -12.59 -28.75
N CYS A 203 -8.47 -12.70 -27.69
CA CYS A 203 -7.73 -11.58 -27.14
C CYS A 203 -6.66 -11.05 -28.08
N TYR A 204 -5.93 -11.92 -28.78
CA TYR A 204 -4.97 -11.50 -29.81
C TYR A 204 -5.63 -10.75 -30.98
N GLN A 205 -6.78 -11.24 -31.46
CA GLN A 205 -7.55 -10.51 -32.48
C GLN A 205 -7.98 -9.15 -31.98
N LEU A 206 -8.42 -9.05 -30.72
CA LEU A 206 -8.81 -7.78 -30.09
C LEU A 206 -7.64 -6.80 -30.00
N ILE A 207 -6.45 -7.29 -29.58
CA ILE A 207 -5.22 -6.49 -29.49
C ILE A 207 -4.80 -5.99 -30.87
N ASP A 208 -4.84 -6.84 -31.89
CA ASP A 208 -4.46 -6.48 -33.26
C ASP A 208 -5.36 -5.39 -33.84
N ILE A 209 -6.67 -5.53 -33.69
CA ILE A 209 -7.65 -4.51 -34.16
C ILE A 209 -7.39 -3.14 -33.48
N ILE A 210 -7.04 -3.13 -32.21
CA ILE A 210 -6.84 -1.89 -31.46
C ILE A 210 -5.50 -1.26 -31.78
N LYS A 211 -4.43 -2.05 -31.90
CA LYS A 211 -3.10 -1.55 -32.25
C LYS A 211 -3.03 -0.95 -33.66
N ASN A 212 -3.84 -1.44 -34.58
CA ASN A 212 -3.90 -0.97 -35.96
C ASN A 212 -4.82 0.25 -36.17
N ASP A 213 -5.43 0.80 -35.11
CA ASP A 213 -6.29 1.98 -35.22
C ASP A 213 -5.63 3.22 -34.63
N GLU A 214 -5.29 4.19 -35.49
CA GLU A 214 -4.61 5.41 -35.09
C GLU A 214 -5.43 6.30 -34.14
N SER A 215 -6.77 6.20 -34.16
CA SER A 215 -7.62 7.00 -33.28
C SER A 215 -7.47 6.68 -31.80
N LEU A 216 -6.92 5.49 -31.48
CA LEU A 216 -6.69 5.03 -30.13
C LEU A 216 -5.25 5.26 -29.64
N LYS A 217 -4.35 5.70 -30.52
CA LYS A 217 -2.91 5.85 -30.26
C LYS A 217 -2.56 6.71 -29.04
N PHE A 218 -3.39 7.70 -28.71
CA PHE A 218 -3.15 8.62 -27.59
C PHE A 218 -4.07 8.38 -26.39
N GLN A 219 -4.80 7.27 -26.37
CA GLN A 219 -5.71 6.93 -25.27
C GLN A 219 -4.99 6.15 -24.18
N ALA A 220 -4.43 6.87 -23.19
CA ALA A 220 -3.61 6.27 -22.11
C ALA A 220 -4.29 5.08 -21.42
N LYS A 221 -5.59 5.18 -21.11
CA LYS A 221 -6.33 4.11 -20.44
C LYS A 221 -6.56 2.88 -21.30
N VAL A 222 -6.62 3.03 -22.63
CA VAL A 222 -6.71 1.90 -23.57
C VAL A 222 -5.37 1.17 -23.58
N HIS A 223 -4.26 1.90 -23.65
CA HIS A 223 -2.91 1.31 -23.62
C HIS A 223 -2.60 0.61 -22.30
N GLU A 224 -2.96 1.19 -21.17
CA GLU A 224 -2.81 0.57 -19.85
C GLU A 224 -3.51 -0.80 -19.79
N ASN A 225 -4.79 -0.86 -20.19
CA ASN A 225 -5.54 -2.12 -20.19
C ASN A 225 -5.01 -3.11 -21.24
N LEU A 226 -4.52 -2.63 -22.39
CA LEU A 226 -3.92 -3.47 -23.43
C LEU A 226 -2.61 -4.12 -22.96
N ASN A 227 -1.75 -3.35 -22.30
CA ASN A 227 -0.48 -3.86 -21.79
C ASN A 227 -0.72 -4.93 -20.72
N LEU A 228 -1.63 -4.65 -19.78
CA LEU A 228 -1.98 -5.63 -18.74
C LEU A 228 -2.57 -6.93 -19.35
N LEU A 229 -3.43 -6.81 -20.37
CA LEU A 229 -3.92 -8.00 -21.08
C LEU A 229 -2.80 -8.76 -21.76
N ALA A 230 -1.87 -8.07 -22.43
CA ALA A 230 -0.75 -8.70 -23.14
C ALA A 230 0.21 -9.41 -22.16
N GLU A 231 0.49 -8.83 -20.99
CA GLU A 231 1.30 -9.43 -19.92
C GLU A 231 0.70 -10.74 -19.41
N VAL A 232 -0.61 -10.74 -19.11
CA VAL A 232 -1.31 -11.94 -18.63
C VAL A 232 -1.42 -13.01 -19.72
N LEU A 233 -1.57 -12.63 -20.99
CA LEU A 233 -1.57 -13.60 -22.09
C LEU A 233 -0.20 -14.24 -22.26
N ALA A 234 0.89 -13.47 -22.17
CA ALA A 234 2.26 -14.00 -22.24
C ALA A 234 2.54 -14.97 -21.08
N GLU A 235 2.03 -14.67 -19.87
CA GLU A 235 2.13 -15.56 -18.72
C GLU A 235 1.32 -16.85 -18.94
N ALA A 236 0.10 -16.75 -19.50
CA ALA A 236 -0.76 -17.91 -19.72
C ALA A 236 -0.24 -18.89 -20.79
N GLU A 237 0.68 -18.44 -21.67
CA GLU A 237 1.34 -19.25 -22.69
C GLU A 237 2.64 -19.90 -22.21
N GLN A 238 3.12 -19.58 -21.01
CA GLN A 238 4.32 -20.19 -20.43
C GLN A 238 4.07 -21.67 -20.08
N PRO A 239 5.11 -22.51 -20.13
CA PRO A 239 5.00 -23.91 -19.71
C PRO A 239 4.56 -24.03 -18.24
N GLU A 240 3.79 -25.06 -17.91
CA GLU A 240 3.32 -25.35 -16.53
C GLU A 240 4.46 -25.53 -15.50
N THR A 241 5.71 -25.64 -15.96
CA THR A 241 6.90 -25.77 -15.11
C THR A 241 7.39 -24.43 -14.54
N GLU A 242 6.88 -23.31 -15.04
CA GLU A 242 7.21 -21.96 -14.55
C GLU A 242 6.16 -21.46 -13.55
N GLU A 243 6.59 -20.62 -12.61
CA GLU A 243 5.67 -20.01 -11.64
C GLU A 243 4.75 -18.99 -12.32
N HIS A 244 3.45 -19.30 -12.36
CA HIS A 244 2.44 -18.39 -12.89
C HIS A 244 1.93 -17.46 -11.80
N THR A 245 1.93 -16.16 -12.06
CA THR A 245 1.49 -15.13 -11.12
C THR A 245 0.05 -14.67 -11.31
N TYR A 246 -0.53 -14.87 -12.47
CA TYR A 246 -1.88 -14.45 -12.87
C TYR A 246 -2.34 -13.14 -12.25
N LEU A 247 -2.00 -12.04 -12.89
CA LEU A 247 -2.42 -10.69 -12.50
C LEU A 247 -3.93 -10.49 -12.70
N THR A 248 -4.60 -9.85 -11.75
CA THR A 248 -6.00 -9.47 -11.90
C THR A 248 -6.16 -7.98 -12.16
N PRO A 249 -7.16 -7.55 -12.97
CA PRO A 249 -7.38 -6.13 -13.27
C PRO A 249 -7.85 -5.30 -12.07
N MET A 250 -8.32 -5.96 -10.99
CA MET A 250 -8.78 -5.28 -9.78
C MET A 250 -7.67 -5.11 -8.74
N ASP A 251 -6.67 -5.99 -8.79
CA ASP A 251 -5.52 -5.97 -7.90
C ASP A 251 -4.32 -6.58 -8.66
N PRO A 252 -3.72 -5.80 -9.59
CA PRO A 252 -2.65 -6.29 -10.46
C PRO A 252 -1.35 -6.62 -9.72
N ASP A 253 -1.18 -6.08 -8.51
CA ASP A 253 0.00 -6.32 -7.70
C ASP A 253 -0.11 -7.58 -6.83
N ALA A 254 -1.33 -8.14 -6.67
CA ALA A 254 -1.56 -9.37 -5.93
C ALA A 254 -1.26 -10.60 -6.78
N SER A 255 -0.74 -11.66 -6.16
CA SER A 255 -0.45 -12.91 -6.84
C SER A 255 -0.69 -14.14 -5.96
N ILE A 256 -0.62 -15.31 -6.57
CA ILE A 256 -0.74 -16.59 -5.85
C ILE A 256 0.58 -16.87 -5.15
N GLY A 257 0.52 -17.04 -3.85
CA GLY A 257 1.60 -17.55 -3.01
C GLY A 257 1.19 -18.86 -2.35
N SER A 258 2.12 -19.55 -1.73
CA SER A 258 1.85 -20.79 -1.01
C SER A 258 2.48 -20.78 0.37
N LYS A 259 1.68 -21.13 1.40
CA LYS A 259 2.20 -21.42 2.74
C LYS A 259 2.83 -22.81 2.83
N SER A 260 2.34 -23.73 2.01
CA SER A 260 2.80 -25.10 1.87
C SER A 260 2.30 -25.62 0.52
N ALA A 261 2.81 -26.78 0.07
CA ALA A 261 2.38 -27.40 -1.18
C ALA A 261 0.85 -27.56 -1.33
N TYR A 262 0.10 -27.51 -0.23
CA TYR A 262 -1.35 -27.75 -0.23
C TYR A 262 -2.18 -26.56 0.27
N ASN A 263 -1.54 -25.39 0.53
CA ASN A 263 -2.26 -24.24 1.08
C ASN A 263 -1.90 -22.95 0.34
N PRO A 264 -2.34 -22.80 -0.92
CA PRO A 264 -2.14 -21.59 -1.68
C PRO A 264 -3.00 -20.45 -1.12
N PHE A 265 -2.52 -19.21 -1.27
CA PHE A 265 -3.29 -18.01 -1.00
C PHE A 265 -3.10 -17.02 -2.15
N TYR A 266 -4.10 -16.16 -2.36
CA TYR A 266 -4.02 -15.06 -3.32
C TYR A 266 -3.87 -13.75 -2.56
N GLY A 267 -2.79 -13.01 -2.83
CA GLY A 267 -2.53 -11.75 -2.13
C GLY A 267 -1.07 -11.37 -2.08
N TYR A 268 -0.65 -10.95 -0.89
CA TYR A 268 0.66 -10.36 -0.60
C TYR A 268 1.35 -11.07 0.55
N LYS A 269 2.65 -10.85 0.64
CA LYS A 269 3.44 -11.14 1.85
C LYS A 269 3.97 -9.84 2.42
N ASP A 270 3.93 -9.75 3.73
CA ASP A 270 4.51 -8.66 4.50
C ASP A 270 5.66 -9.23 5.33
N HIS A 271 6.87 -8.77 5.03
CA HIS A 271 8.10 -9.22 5.70
C HIS A 271 8.50 -8.17 6.71
N TYR A 272 8.69 -8.58 7.94
CA TYR A 272 9.07 -7.71 9.06
C TYR A 272 10.44 -8.07 9.60
N LEU A 273 11.21 -7.05 9.93
CA LEU A 273 12.36 -7.16 10.81
C LEU A 273 11.98 -6.52 12.15
N LEU A 274 12.03 -7.30 13.22
CA LEU A 274 11.66 -6.90 14.56
C LEU A 274 12.88 -7.00 15.50
N THR A 275 12.93 -6.13 16.50
CA THR A 275 13.83 -6.34 17.66
C THR A 275 13.31 -7.45 18.55
N LEU A 276 14.15 -7.96 19.48
CA LEU A 276 13.71 -8.94 20.49
C LEU A 276 12.58 -8.39 21.38
N ASN A 277 12.46 -7.07 21.52
CA ASN A 277 11.36 -6.40 22.20
C ASN A 277 10.10 -6.26 21.33
N ARG A 278 10.07 -6.91 20.14
CA ARG A 278 8.95 -6.93 19.19
C ARG A 278 8.61 -5.57 18.58
N ILE A 279 9.57 -4.65 18.51
CA ILE A 279 9.41 -3.39 17.79
C ILE A 279 9.78 -3.64 16.33
N ILE A 280 8.87 -3.34 15.41
CA ILE A 280 9.12 -3.42 13.97
C ILE A 280 10.06 -2.28 13.57
N ILE A 281 11.21 -2.62 12.99
CA ILE A 281 12.25 -1.67 12.58
C ILE A 281 12.40 -1.55 11.07
N ALA A 282 11.90 -2.52 10.33
CA ALA A 282 11.77 -2.48 8.87
C ALA A 282 10.63 -3.38 8.41
N ALA A 283 10.01 -3.01 7.29
CA ALA A 283 8.99 -3.80 6.62
C ALA A 283 9.15 -3.73 5.09
N VAL A 284 8.81 -4.83 4.41
CA VAL A 284 8.80 -4.92 2.95
C VAL A 284 7.56 -5.69 2.53
N PHE A 285 6.74 -5.07 1.68
CA PHE A 285 5.60 -5.72 1.05
C PHE A 285 5.99 -6.30 -0.29
N THR A 286 5.55 -7.53 -0.56
CA THR A 286 5.77 -8.21 -1.83
C THR A 286 4.50 -8.89 -2.31
N ALA A 287 4.40 -9.16 -3.61
CA ALA A 287 3.37 -10.04 -4.14
C ALA A 287 3.52 -11.45 -3.55
N GLY A 288 2.42 -12.20 -3.48
CA GLY A 288 2.35 -13.49 -2.77
C GLY A 288 3.34 -14.55 -3.27
N HIS A 289 3.70 -14.55 -4.56
CA HIS A 289 4.63 -15.51 -5.17
C HIS A 289 6.10 -15.26 -4.82
N ILE A 290 6.45 -14.06 -4.39
CA ILE A 290 7.84 -13.68 -4.16
C ILE A 290 8.44 -14.48 -2.99
N ASN A 291 9.68 -14.97 -3.19
CA ASN A 291 10.40 -15.77 -2.22
C ASN A 291 10.85 -14.92 -1.01
N ASP A 292 10.70 -15.47 0.18
CA ASP A 292 11.00 -14.80 1.45
C ASP A 292 12.51 -14.54 1.61
N GLY A 293 13.35 -15.47 1.20
CA GLY A 293 14.81 -15.40 1.36
C GLY A 293 15.47 -14.18 0.72
N GLY A 294 14.89 -13.67 -0.38
CA GLY A 294 15.40 -12.48 -1.08
C GLY A 294 15.12 -11.15 -0.34
N GLN A 295 14.26 -11.13 0.67
CA GLN A 295 13.81 -9.91 1.31
C GLN A 295 14.69 -9.46 2.49
N LEU A 296 15.46 -10.36 3.09
CA LEU A 296 16.32 -10.04 4.24
C LEU A 296 17.35 -8.92 3.94
N PRO A 297 18.08 -8.90 2.81
CA PRO A 297 19.01 -7.81 2.52
C PRO A 297 18.33 -6.44 2.43
N LEU A 298 17.11 -6.38 1.90
CA LEU A 298 16.32 -5.15 1.81
C LEU A 298 15.89 -4.66 3.18
N LEU A 299 15.41 -5.57 4.04
CA LEU A 299 15.00 -5.26 5.42
C LEU A 299 16.18 -4.76 6.25
N VAL A 300 17.33 -5.43 6.18
CA VAL A 300 18.55 -4.98 6.85
C VAL A 300 18.98 -3.60 6.38
N LYS A 301 18.98 -3.35 5.07
CA LYS A 301 19.31 -2.03 4.51
C LYS A 301 18.34 -0.94 4.99
N LYS A 302 17.05 -1.23 5.07
CA LYS A 302 16.05 -0.28 5.60
C LYS A 302 16.30 0.01 7.08
N ALA A 303 16.57 -1.00 7.91
CA ALA A 303 16.90 -0.80 9.32
C ALA A 303 18.18 0.02 9.50
N GLN A 304 19.20 -0.21 8.67
CA GLN A 304 20.44 0.58 8.67
C GLN A 304 20.19 2.05 8.27
N ASN A 305 19.33 2.30 7.28
CA ASN A 305 18.91 3.65 6.91
C ASN A 305 18.19 4.38 8.06
N ASN A 306 17.53 3.64 8.96
CA ASN A 306 16.91 4.14 10.19
C ASN A 306 17.91 4.29 11.34
N GLY A 307 19.23 4.20 11.07
CA GLY A 307 20.30 4.42 12.05
C GLY A 307 20.51 3.27 13.03
N LEU A 308 20.14 2.03 12.64
CA LEU A 308 20.36 0.83 13.45
C LEU A 308 21.47 -0.04 12.88
N SER A 309 22.31 -0.59 13.75
CA SER A 309 23.27 -1.65 13.44
C SER A 309 22.67 -3.01 13.80
N ILE A 310 22.66 -3.95 12.86
CA ILE A 310 22.10 -5.28 13.07
C ILE A 310 23.23 -6.22 13.49
N HIS A 311 23.19 -6.69 14.74
CA HIS A 311 24.16 -7.63 15.28
C HIS A 311 23.87 -9.07 14.84
N SER A 312 22.61 -9.49 14.97
CA SER A 312 22.18 -10.83 14.56
C SER A 312 20.76 -10.83 14.00
N VAL A 313 20.45 -11.83 13.17
CA VAL A 313 19.09 -12.05 12.63
C VAL A 313 18.69 -13.50 12.91
N ILE A 314 17.57 -13.65 13.60
CA ILE A 314 16.94 -14.95 13.88
C ILE A 314 15.74 -15.08 12.93
N GLY A 315 15.66 -16.15 12.15
CA GLY A 315 14.57 -16.40 11.21
C GLY A 315 14.37 -17.88 10.95
N ASP A 316 13.30 -18.21 10.26
CA ASP A 316 13.06 -19.57 9.82
C ASP A 316 13.97 -19.97 8.63
N MET A 317 13.93 -21.25 8.23
CA MET A 317 14.76 -21.76 7.15
C MET A 317 14.44 -21.15 5.76
N ALA A 318 13.27 -20.55 5.58
CA ALA A 318 12.89 -19.89 4.32
C ALA A 318 13.79 -18.67 4.02
N TYR A 319 14.37 -18.06 5.06
CA TYR A 319 15.34 -16.97 4.94
C TYR A 319 16.80 -17.44 4.84
N ALA A 320 17.09 -18.73 5.06
CA ALA A 320 18.43 -19.29 5.03
C ALA A 320 18.87 -19.61 3.61
N SER A 321 19.47 -18.67 2.88
CA SER A 321 20.09 -18.95 1.58
C SER A 321 21.62 -18.90 1.66
N LYS A 322 22.31 -19.75 0.85
CA LYS A 322 23.79 -19.76 0.76
C LYS A 322 24.36 -18.40 0.33
N THR A 323 23.66 -17.66 -0.49
CA THR A 323 24.04 -16.32 -0.95
C THR A 323 24.00 -15.30 0.19
N LEU A 324 23.07 -15.44 1.11
CA LEU A 324 22.86 -14.55 2.24
C LEU A 324 23.97 -14.69 3.29
N SER A 325 24.39 -15.94 3.58
CA SER A 325 25.49 -16.21 4.53
C SER A 325 26.81 -15.61 4.05
N LEU A 326 27.02 -15.52 2.74
CA LEU A 326 28.20 -14.90 2.13
C LEU A 326 28.12 -13.36 2.14
N GLN A 327 26.92 -12.78 1.94
CA GLN A 327 26.74 -11.32 1.98
C GLN A 327 26.83 -10.77 3.42
N MET A 328 26.26 -11.45 4.41
CA MET A 328 26.36 -11.05 5.80
C MET A 328 27.78 -11.20 6.35
N ARG A 329 28.55 -12.24 5.95
CA ARG A 329 29.97 -12.35 6.26
C ARG A 329 30.82 -11.23 5.65
N LYS A 330 30.46 -10.75 4.44
CA LYS A 330 31.13 -9.59 3.82
C LYS A 330 30.78 -8.29 4.55
N ALA A 331 29.55 -8.11 4.99
CA ALA A 331 29.14 -6.92 5.74
C ALA A 331 29.79 -6.86 7.13
N SER A 332 29.91 -7.98 7.84
CA SER A 332 30.61 -8.05 9.12
C SER A 332 32.14 -7.84 9.01
N ASN A 333 32.76 -8.20 7.87
CA ASN A 333 34.19 -7.94 7.61
C ASN A 333 34.50 -6.48 7.24
N TRP A 334 33.50 -5.65 6.91
CA TRP A 334 33.71 -4.21 6.66
C TRP A 334 33.72 -3.37 7.94
N LEU A 335 33.32 -3.94 9.07
CA LEU A 335 33.36 -3.28 10.39
C LEU A 335 34.57 -3.67 11.22
N ALA A 336 35.48 -4.48 10.66
CA ALA A 336 36.68 -4.95 11.34
C ALA A 336 38.00 -4.36 10.77
N ASN A 337 37.92 -3.24 10.02
CA ASN A 337 39.12 -2.47 9.59
C ASN A 337 38.92 -0.99 9.89
#